data_8be3ed73dc6e671dc7eca67f54105789
#
_entry.id   8be3ed73dc6e671dc7eca67f54105789
#
_cell.length_a   1.000
_cell.length_b   1.000
_cell.length_c   1.000
_cell.angle_alpha   90.00
_cell.angle_beta   90.00
_cell.angle_gamma   90.00
#
_symmetry.space_group_name_H-M   'P 1'
#
loop_
_entity.id
_entity.type
_entity.pdbx_description
1 polymer ?
#
loop_
_entity_poly.entity_id
_entity_poly.type
_entity_poly.pdbx_seq_one_letter_code
_entity_poly.pdbx_strand_id
1 'polypeptide(L)'
;FGMDQWEGERPKPSSPVDSARGNSLCTLLRQINTIEGDFWVRLLYTHPAHWSDELIQTIAECDKVAKYVDIPLQHISDNMLSAMKRVTSGDYIRDLLRRMRAGIPGLGIRTTFIVGFPGETEDDFNELLEFIREFRFERAGVFQYSKEEGTRAYKMDGQLHHATRKSRWSRAMAELQ
;
A
#
# COMPACT_ATOMS: atom_id res chain seq x y z
N PHE A 1 17.80 0.96 -5.91
CA PHE A 1 19.16 0.73 -5.40
C PHE A 1 19.49 -0.75 -5.55
N GLY A 2 20.51 -1.11 -6.38
CA GLY A 2 21.06 -2.46 -6.46
C GLY A 2 20.25 -3.49 -7.25
N MET A 3 19.30 -3.08 -8.09
CA MET A 3 18.51 -3.98 -8.94
C MET A 3 19.21 -4.39 -10.24
N ASP A 4 20.32 -3.75 -10.58
CA ASP A 4 21.01 -3.93 -11.86
C ASP A 4 21.95 -5.15 -11.91
N GLN A 5 22.04 -5.92 -10.79
CA GLN A 5 22.86 -7.13 -10.70
C GLN A 5 22.05 -8.41 -10.43
N TRP A 6 20.74 -8.38 -10.68
CA TRP A 6 19.90 -9.56 -10.53
C TRP A 6 20.02 -10.45 -11.76
N GLU A 7 20.79 -11.53 -11.68
CA GLU A 7 20.97 -12.54 -12.74
C GLU A 7 19.90 -13.66 -12.74
N GLY A 8 18.68 -13.39 -12.28
CA GLY A 8 17.59 -14.36 -12.24
C GLY A 8 16.30 -13.83 -12.86
N GLU A 9 15.36 -14.71 -13.22
CA GLU A 9 14.01 -14.30 -13.58
C GLU A 9 13.39 -13.51 -12.42
N ARG A 10 12.85 -12.32 -12.71
CA ARG A 10 12.13 -11.54 -11.71
C ARG A 10 10.98 -12.38 -11.14
N PRO A 11 10.88 -12.56 -9.81
CA PRO A 11 9.76 -13.28 -9.23
C PRO A 11 8.45 -12.65 -9.71
N LYS A 12 7.52 -13.48 -10.16
CA LYS A 12 6.17 -13.02 -10.47
C LYS A 12 5.53 -12.55 -9.15
N PRO A 13 4.66 -11.51 -9.15
CA PRO A 13 4.03 -10.99 -7.94
C PRO A 13 3.29 -12.02 -7.06
N SER A 14 2.94 -13.17 -7.64
CA SER A 14 2.28 -14.30 -6.98
C SER A 14 3.21 -15.45 -6.61
N SER A 15 4.51 -15.34 -6.88
CA SER A 15 5.45 -16.40 -6.53
C SER A 15 5.75 -16.36 -5.03
N PRO A 16 5.71 -17.48 -4.31
CA PRO A 16 6.22 -17.53 -2.94
C PRO A 16 7.66 -17.01 -2.94
N VAL A 17 7.98 -16.14 -2.00
CA VAL A 17 9.35 -15.68 -1.80
C VAL A 17 10.17 -16.91 -1.48
N ASP A 18 11.15 -17.27 -2.33
CA ASP A 18 12.02 -18.41 -2.11
C ASP A 18 13.00 -18.09 -0.97
N SER A 19 12.53 -18.33 0.25
CA SER A 19 13.33 -18.18 1.47
C SER A 19 14.56 -19.10 1.49
N ALA A 20 14.58 -20.12 0.64
CA ALA A 20 15.70 -21.07 0.55
C ALA A 20 16.98 -20.44 -0.02
N ARG A 21 16.88 -19.29 -0.70
CA ARG A 21 18.04 -18.59 -1.28
C ARG A 21 18.74 -17.60 -0.35
N GLY A 22 18.29 -17.45 0.88
CA GLY A 22 18.97 -16.63 1.91
C GLY A 22 18.95 -15.10 1.71
N ASN A 23 18.34 -14.58 0.64
CA ASN A 23 18.34 -13.16 0.27
C ASN A 23 16.94 -12.54 0.26
N SER A 24 16.15 -12.77 1.31
CA SER A 24 14.84 -12.14 1.47
C SER A 24 14.92 -10.88 2.33
N LEU A 25 13.92 -10.00 2.21
CA LEU A 25 13.77 -8.86 3.12
C LEU A 25 13.69 -9.33 4.59
N CYS A 26 13.02 -10.46 4.85
CA CYS A 26 12.92 -11.05 6.18
C CYS A 26 14.31 -11.42 6.73
N THR A 27 15.16 -12.07 5.92
CA THR A 27 16.54 -12.40 6.30
C THR A 27 17.33 -11.12 6.60
N LEU A 28 17.22 -10.09 5.76
CA LEU A 28 17.89 -8.81 5.97
C LEU A 28 17.46 -8.15 7.28
N LEU A 29 16.17 -8.09 7.55
CA LEU A 29 15.64 -7.48 8.78
C LEU A 29 16.12 -8.22 10.04
N ARG A 30 16.13 -9.56 10.01
CA ARG A 30 16.65 -10.37 11.11
C ARG A 30 18.15 -10.12 11.33
N GLN A 31 18.95 -10.04 10.26
CA GLN A 31 20.38 -9.71 10.35
C GLN A 31 20.61 -8.31 10.89
N ILE A 32 19.89 -7.30 10.40
CA ILE A 32 19.99 -5.93 10.94
C ILE A 32 19.61 -5.90 12.42
N ASN A 33 18.62 -6.67 12.83
CA ASN A 33 18.17 -6.74 14.22
C ASN A 33 19.25 -7.25 15.19
N THR A 34 20.26 -8.00 14.71
CA THR A 34 21.39 -8.48 15.53
C THR A 34 22.52 -7.46 15.68
N ILE A 35 22.55 -6.37 14.89
CA ILE A 35 23.59 -5.34 14.97
C ILE A 35 23.46 -4.61 16.29
N GLU A 36 24.57 -4.45 17.02
CA GLU A 36 24.63 -3.69 18.26
C GLU A 36 24.36 -2.18 18.03
N GLY A 37 23.84 -1.52 19.05
CA GLY A 37 23.57 -0.09 19.02
C GLY A 37 22.08 0.26 19.11
N ASP A 38 21.81 1.53 19.38
CA ASP A 38 20.47 2.09 19.50
C ASP A 38 20.07 2.75 18.16
N PHE A 39 19.26 2.07 17.37
CA PHE A 39 18.75 2.55 16.09
C PHE A 39 17.42 1.88 15.72
N TRP A 40 16.72 2.50 14.77
CA TRP A 40 15.43 2.03 14.30
C TRP A 40 15.47 1.79 12.78
N VAL A 41 14.81 0.72 12.36
CA VAL A 41 14.55 0.42 10.95
C VAL A 41 13.09 0.69 10.65
N ARG A 42 12.81 1.48 9.63
CA ARG A 42 11.46 1.76 9.17
C ARG A 42 11.30 1.32 7.72
N LEU A 43 10.26 0.54 7.45
CA LEU A 43 9.90 0.16 6.08
C LEU A 43 9.03 1.24 5.44
N LEU A 44 9.46 1.76 4.30
CA LEU A 44 8.76 2.79 3.54
C LEU A 44 8.44 2.28 2.13
N TYR A 45 7.33 2.79 1.56
CA TYR A 45 6.91 2.53 0.17
C TYR A 45 6.74 1.04 -0.16
N THR A 46 6.12 0.30 0.74
CA THR A 46 5.81 -1.12 0.48
C THR A 46 4.63 -1.25 -0.47
N HIS A 47 4.55 -2.39 -1.16
CA HIS A 47 3.44 -2.67 -2.08
C HIS A 47 2.61 -3.85 -1.58
N PRO A 48 1.26 -3.79 -1.60
CA PRO A 48 0.40 -4.85 -1.06
C PRO A 48 0.74 -6.25 -1.57
N ALA A 49 1.05 -6.39 -2.87
CA ALA A 49 1.33 -7.69 -3.49
C ALA A 49 2.63 -8.37 -3.00
N HIS A 50 3.48 -7.69 -2.25
CA HIS A 50 4.77 -8.21 -1.80
C HIS A 50 4.80 -8.59 -0.32
N TRP A 51 3.65 -8.60 0.32
CA TRP A 51 3.53 -8.99 1.72
C TRP A 51 3.32 -10.51 1.88
N SER A 52 4.04 -11.08 2.83
CA SER A 52 3.89 -12.48 3.24
C SER A 52 3.65 -12.57 4.75
N ASP A 53 3.12 -13.69 5.21
CA ASP A 53 2.96 -13.94 6.65
C ASP A 53 4.33 -13.98 7.36
N GLU A 54 5.38 -14.47 6.67
CA GLU A 54 6.74 -14.41 7.18
C GLU A 54 7.22 -12.97 7.41
N LEU A 55 6.90 -12.04 6.51
CA LEU A 55 7.27 -10.62 6.69
C LEU A 55 6.52 -10.01 7.87
N ILE A 56 5.22 -10.31 8.02
CA ILE A 56 4.42 -9.87 9.17
C ILE A 56 5.05 -10.35 10.48
N GLN A 57 5.36 -11.65 10.55
CA GLN A 57 6.01 -12.24 11.71
C GLN A 57 7.39 -11.65 11.98
N THR A 58 8.21 -11.45 10.95
CA THR A 58 9.55 -10.86 11.08
C THR A 58 9.49 -9.45 11.67
N ILE A 59 8.55 -8.61 11.20
CA ILE A 59 8.37 -7.27 11.76
C ILE A 59 7.89 -7.34 13.22
N ALA A 60 7.04 -8.30 13.57
CA ALA A 60 6.57 -8.48 14.94
C ALA A 60 7.70 -8.89 15.90
N GLU A 61 8.61 -9.76 15.45
CA GLU A 61 9.68 -10.34 16.25
C GLU A 61 10.92 -9.43 16.40
N CYS A 62 11.20 -8.58 15.40
CA CYS A 62 12.40 -7.75 15.38
C CYS A 62 12.19 -6.46 16.18
N ASP A 63 12.84 -6.31 17.33
CA ASP A 63 12.68 -5.16 18.23
C ASP A 63 13.15 -3.84 17.62
N LYS A 64 14.17 -3.88 16.77
CA LYS A 64 14.70 -2.70 16.07
C LYS A 64 13.89 -2.30 14.85
N VAL A 65 12.95 -3.14 14.41
CA VAL A 65 12.03 -2.79 13.32
C VAL A 65 10.81 -2.09 13.89
N ALA A 66 10.60 -0.85 13.48
CA ALA A 66 9.44 -0.07 13.91
C ALA A 66 8.14 -0.79 13.54
N LYS A 67 7.21 -0.86 14.47
CA LYS A 67 5.85 -1.38 14.23
C LYS A 67 5.05 -0.35 13.42
N TYR A 68 5.55 -0.04 12.26
CA TYR A 68 5.04 0.99 11.36
C TYR A 68 5.25 0.56 9.92
N VAL A 69 4.20 0.68 9.12
CA VAL A 69 4.20 0.31 7.70
C VAL A 69 3.67 1.46 6.87
N ASP A 70 4.42 1.81 5.83
CA ASP A 70 3.99 2.73 4.78
C ASP A 70 3.62 1.92 3.53
N ILE A 71 2.31 1.84 3.25
CA ILE A 71 1.73 1.01 2.21
C ILE A 71 0.72 1.81 1.37
N PRO A 72 1.16 2.51 0.30
CA PRO A 72 0.28 3.28 -0.57
C PRO A 72 -0.73 2.39 -1.31
N LEU A 73 -1.99 2.39 -0.90
CA LEU A 73 -3.05 1.55 -1.48
C LEU A 73 -3.64 2.14 -2.75
N GLN A 74 -3.71 3.44 -2.85
CA GLN A 74 -4.25 4.26 -3.94
C GLN A 74 -5.78 4.27 -4.00
N HIS A 75 -6.45 3.14 -3.91
CA HIS A 75 -7.89 2.94 -3.88
C HIS A 75 -8.25 1.60 -3.23
N ILE A 76 -9.56 1.27 -3.16
CA ILE A 76 -10.05 -0.02 -2.67
C ILE A 76 -11.02 -0.70 -3.64
N SER A 77 -11.74 0.07 -4.46
CA SER A 77 -12.64 -0.49 -5.48
C SER A 77 -11.83 -1.22 -6.55
N ASP A 78 -12.24 -2.43 -6.90
CA ASP A 78 -11.58 -3.26 -7.93
C ASP A 78 -11.58 -2.58 -9.30
N ASN A 79 -12.63 -1.82 -9.64
CA ASN A 79 -12.71 -1.01 -10.84
C ASN A 79 -11.53 -0.01 -10.88
N MET A 80 -11.33 0.75 -9.81
CA MET A 80 -10.26 1.74 -9.74
C MET A 80 -8.87 1.11 -9.63
N LEU A 81 -8.70 0.06 -8.84
CA LEU A 81 -7.44 -0.68 -8.74
C LEU A 81 -7.00 -1.21 -10.11
N SER A 82 -7.93 -1.78 -10.88
CA SER A 82 -7.67 -2.24 -12.25
C SER A 82 -7.31 -1.08 -13.19
N ALA A 83 -8.06 0.03 -13.15
CA ALA A 83 -7.80 1.22 -13.94
C ALA A 83 -6.41 1.83 -13.66
N MET A 84 -5.98 1.81 -12.38
CA MET A 84 -4.66 2.25 -11.92
C MET A 84 -3.57 1.20 -12.10
N LYS A 85 -3.85 0.05 -12.76
CA LYS A 85 -2.89 -1.04 -12.95
C LYS A 85 -2.36 -1.64 -11.64
N ARG A 86 -3.18 -1.68 -10.62
CA ARG A 86 -2.87 -2.40 -9.38
C ARG A 86 -3.19 -3.88 -9.57
N VAL A 87 -2.29 -4.75 -9.10
CA VAL A 87 -2.41 -6.21 -9.27
C VAL A 87 -3.14 -6.90 -8.13
N THR A 88 -3.55 -6.15 -7.12
CA THR A 88 -4.28 -6.65 -5.94
C THR A 88 -5.72 -6.21 -5.95
N SER A 89 -6.64 -7.08 -5.53
CA SER A 89 -8.06 -6.76 -5.36
C SER A 89 -8.33 -6.07 -4.02
N GLY A 90 -9.50 -5.43 -3.91
CA GLY A 90 -9.96 -4.82 -2.67
C GLY A 90 -10.09 -5.84 -1.53
N ASP A 91 -10.61 -7.03 -1.81
CA ASP A 91 -10.73 -8.10 -0.82
C ASP A 91 -9.36 -8.57 -0.32
N TYR A 92 -8.39 -8.75 -1.22
CA TYR A 92 -7.01 -9.08 -0.84
C TYR A 92 -6.40 -8.00 0.06
N ILE A 93 -6.60 -6.72 -0.26
CA ILE A 93 -6.10 -5.61 0.55
C ILE A 93 -6.72 -5.63 1.95
N ARG A 94 -8.04 -5.82 2.05
CA ARG A 94 -8.75 -5.90 3.34
C ARG A 94 -8.23 -7.07 4.19
N ASP A 95 -8.07 -8.25 3.60
CA ASP A 95 -7.51 -9.42 4.28
C ASP A 95 -6.08 -9.17 4.75
N LEU A 96 -5.22 -8.65 3.87
CA LEU A 96 -3.83 -8.32 4.21
C LEU A 96 -3.75 -7.39 5.41
N LEU A 97 -4.51 -6.28 5.41
CA LEU A 97 -4.48 -5.32 6.51
C LEU A 97 -4.97 -5.92 7.84
N ARG A 98 -5.98 -6.79 7.79
CA ARG A 98 -6.44 -7.51 8.99
C ARG A 98 -5.35 -8.45 9.53
N ARG A 99 -4.68 -9.23 8.65
CA ARG A 99 -3.55 -10.08 9.06
C ARG A 99 -2.39 -9.28 9.63
N MET A 100 -2.05 -8.14 9.03
CA MET A 100 -1.00 -7.25 9.54
C MET A 100 -1.33 -6.73 10.95
N ARG A 101 -2.56 -6.26 11.18
CA ARG A 101 -2.97 -5.78 12.51
C ARG A 101 -3.02 -6.89 13.55
N ALA A 102 -3.45 -8.09 13.16
CA ALA A 102 -3.48 -9.25 14.05
C ALA A 102 -2.06 -9.76 14.38
N GLY A 103 -1.16 -9.73 13.39
CA GLY A 103 0.20 -10.28 13.52
C GLY A 103 1.23 -9.32 14.12
N ILE A 104 1.01 -8.01 14.06
CA ILE A 104 1.95 -7.00 14.57
C ILE A 104 1.26 -6.13 15.63
N PRO A 105 1.41 -6.45 16.93
CA PRO A 105 0.83 -5.64 17.99
C PRO A 105 1.31 -4.18 17.96
N GLY A 106 0.37 -3.23 18.05
CA GLY A 106 0.69 -1.80 18.03
C GLY A 106 1.08 -1.24 16.66
N LEU A 107 0.74 -1.94 15.58
CA LEU A 107 1.06 -1.52 14.22
C LEU A 107 0.41 -0.18 13.87
N GLY A 108 1.23 0.79 13.50
CA GLY A 108 0.80 2.01 12.82
C GLY A 108 0.87 1.84 11.29
N ILE A 109 -0.25 2.07 10.61
CA ILE A 109 -0.33 1.98 9.15
C ILE A 109 -0.45 3.39 8.56
N ARG A 110 0.50 3.71 7.67
CA ARG A 110 0.40 4.88 6.79
C ARG A 110 -0.02 4.44 5.40
N THR A 111 -0.97 5.15 4.82
CA THR A 111 -1.43 4.89 3.45
C THR A 111 -1.68 6.18 2.67
N THR A 112 -1.93 6.02 1.37
CA THR A 112 -2.24 7.12 0.46
C THR A 112 -3.34 6.67 -0.49
N PHE A 113 -4.31 7.56 -0.73
CA PHE A 113 -5.40 7.39 -1.67
C PHE A 113 -5.41 8.46 -2.74
N ILE A 114 -5.93 8.13 -3.91
CA ILE A 114 -6.17 9.06 -5.02
C ILE A 114 -7.66 9.02 -5.32
N VAL A 115 -8.31 10.18 -5.31
CA VAL A 115 -9.72 10.34 -5.65
C VAL A 115 -9.88 11.14 -6.95
N GLY A 116 -10.96 10.89 -7.66
CA GLY A 116 -11.24 11.57 -8.91
C GLY A 116 -10.42 11.06 -10.09
N PHE A 117 -9.92 9.83 -10.02
CA PHE A 117 -9.26 9.17 -11.15
C PHE A 117 -10.26 8.98 -12.31
N PRO A 118 -9.81 9.00 -13.59
CA PRO A 118 -10.70 8.81 -14.72
C PRO A 118 -11.54 7.54 -14.60
N GLY A 119 -12.86 7.68 -14.76
CA GLY A 119 -13.82 6.58 -14.65
C GLY A 119 -14.28 6.24 -13.23
N GLU A 120 -13.80 6.93 -12.19
CA GLU A 120 -14.27 6.72 -10.81
C GLU A 120 -15.76 7.10 -10.69
N THR A 121 -16.58 6.12 -10.34
CA THR A 121 -18.01 6.31 -10.10
C THR A 121 -18.28 6.82 -8.68
N GLU A 122 -19.52 7.16 -8.37
CA GLU A 122 -19.90 7.51 -6.98
C GLU A 122 -19.89 6.25 -6.08
N ASP A 123 -20.20 5.09 -6.62
CA ASP A 123 -20.16 3.81 -5.88
C ASP A 123 -18.71 3.44 -5.53
N ASP A 124 -17.76 3.57 -6.48
CA ASP A 124 -16.34 3.38 -6.21
C ASP A 124 -15.84 4.30 -5.09
N PHE A 125 -16.27 5.56 -5.12
CA PHE A 125 -15.88 6.54 -4.11
C PHE A 125 -16.52 6.27 -2.75
N ASN A 126 -17.79 5.85 -2.70
CA ASN A 126 -18.45 5.48 -1.44
C ASN A 126 -17.80 4.24 -0.82
N GLU A 127 -17.43 3.24 -1.62
CA GLU A 127 -16.66 2.08 -1.16
C GLU A 127 -15.34 2.50 -0.50
N LEU A 128 -14.64 3.49 -1.08
CA LEU A 128 -13.43 4.04 -0.49
C LEU A 128 -13.70 4.71 0.87
N LEU A 129 -14.78 5.49 1.00
CA LEU A 129 -15.13 6.14 2.26
C LEU A 129 -15.45 5.11 3.36
N GLU A 130 -16.22 4.07 3.02
CA GLU A 130 -16.53 2.97 3.95
C GLU A 130 -15.25 2.26 4.41
N PHE A 131 -14.34 1.99 3.49
CA PHE A 131 -13.06 1.38 3.80
C PHE A 131 -12.20 2.25 4.73
N ILE A 132 -12.14 3.55 4.51
CA ILE A 132 -11.42 4.49 5.39
C ILE A 132 -12.01 4.44 6.82
N ARG A 133 -13.34 4.44 6.95
CA ARG A 133 -14.04 4.34 8.24
C ARG A 133 -13.79 3.02 8.95
N GLU A 134 -13.81 1.91 8.19
CA GLU A 134 -13.59 0.56 8.73
C GLU A 134 -12.17 0.42 9.31
N PHE A 135 -11.16 0.81 8.55
CA PHE A 135 -9.77 0.50 8.90
C PHE A 135 -9.09 1.52 9.80
N ARG A 136 -9.57 2.75 9.90
CA ARG A 136 -9.07 3.79 10.81
C ARG A 136 -7.55 3.86 10.81
N PHE A 137 -6.99 4.30 9.69
CA PHE A 137 -5.53 4.39 9.51
C PHE A 137 -4.91 5.42 10.46
N GLU A 138 -3.78 5.10 11.07
CA GLU A 138 -3.04 6.00 11.96
C GLU A 138 -2.47 7.19 11.20
N ARG A 139 -2.18 7.00 9.91
CA ARG A 139 -1.79 8.08 8.98
C ARG A 139 -2.35 7.79 7.61
N ALA A 140 -3.10 8.70 7.06
CA ALA A 140 -3.55 8.61 5.68
C ALA A 140 -3.50 9.96 4.98
N GLY A 141 -3.20 9.94 3.69
CA GLY A 141 -3.28 11.10 2.82
C GLY A 141 -4.20 10.82 1.64
N VAL A 142 -4.98 11.81 1.24
CA VAL A 142 -5.81 11.75 0.04
C VAL A 142 -5.34 12.81 -0.94
N PHE A 143 -5.12 12.40 -2.18
CA PHE A 143 -4.75 13.29 -3.28
C PHE A 143 -5.86 13.33 -4.31
N GLN A 144 -6.08 14.52 -4.90
CA GLN A 144 -6.89 14.62 -6.10
C GLN A 144 -6.07 14.12 -7.29
N TYR A 145 -6.69 13.36 -8.18
CA TYR A 145 -6.06 13.02 -9.44
C TYR A 145 -5.68 14.29 -10.21
N SER A 146 -4.43 14.37 -10.65
CA SER A 146 -3.91 15.40 -11.55
C SER A 146 -3.73 14.83 -12.96
N LYS A 147 -4.23 15.55 -13.96
CA LYS A 147 -4.14 15.15 -15.37
C LYS A 147 -2.77 15.56 -15.93
N GLU A 148 -1.79 14.65 -15.87
CA GLU A 148 -0.41 14.90 -16.28
C GLU A 148 -0.16 14.40 -17.70
N GLU A 149 0.37 15.27 -18.58
CA GLU A 149 0.75 14.91 -19.95
C GLU A 149 1.78 13.79 -19.96
N GLY A 150 1.72 12.97 -21.00
CA GLY A 150 2.61 11.81 -21.17
C GLY A 150 2.20 10.58 -20.37
N THR A 151 1.25 10.69 -19.42
CA THR A 151 0.74 9.54 -18.69
C THR A 151 -0.38 8.82 -19.44
N ARG A 152 -0.59 7.53 -19.15
CA ARG A 152 -1.73 6.78 -19.71
C ARG A 152 -3.06 7.39 -19.25
N ALA A 153 -3.15 7.77 -17.98
CA ALA A 153 -4.35 8.33 -17.39
C ALA A 153 -4.78 9.66 -18.03
N TYR A 154 -3.84 10.42 -18.59
CA TYR A 154 -4.14 11.64 -19.36
C TYR A 154 -5.09 11.38 -20.54
N LYS A 155 -4.93 10.23 -21.20
CA LYS A 155 -5.67 9.83 -22.42
C LYS A 155 -6.92 8.99 -22.12
N MET A 156 -7.19 8.67 -20.87
CA MET A 156 -8.36 7.89 -20.48
C MET A 156 -9.63 8.71 -20.62
N ASP A 157 -10.71 8.07 -21.07
CA ASP A 157 -12.06 8.62 -21.01
C ASP A 157 -12.55 8.69 -19.56
N GLY A 158 -13.68 9.39 -19.35
CA GLY A 158 -14.27 9.50 -18.01
C GLY A 158 -13.51 10.46 -17.08
N GLN A 159 -12.81 11.44 -17.62
CA GLN A 159 -12.18 12.52 -16.85
C GLN A 159 -13.22 13.27 -16.02
N LEU A 160 -13.06 13.31 -14.71
CA LEU A 160 -13.98 13.99 -13.81
C LEU A 160 -13.72 15.49 -13.80
N HIS A 161 -14.80 16.25 -13.67
CA HIS A 161 -14.71 17.71 -13.51
C HIS A 161 -13.96 18.07 -12.22
N HIS A 162 -13.22 19.18 -12.24
CA HIS A 162 -12.42 19.64 -11.10
C HIS A 162 -13.27 19.78 -9.81
N ALA A 163 -14.51 20.30 -9.91
CA ALA A 163 -15.38 20.43 -8.75
C ALA A 163 -15.73 19.07 -8.10
N THR A 164 -15.95 18.03 -8.91
CA THR A 164 -16.20 16.68 -8.41
C THR A 164 -14.96 16.12 -7.69
N ARG A 165 -13.78 16.26 -8.28
CA ARG A 165 -12.51 15.82 -7.67
C ARG A 165 -12.27 16.54 -6.33
N LYS A 166 -12.49 17.84 -6.28
CA LYS A 166 -12.35 18.65 -5.06
C LYS A 166 -13.37 18.23 -3.99
N SER A 167 -14.64 18.00 -4.37
CA SER A 167 -15.68 17.54 -3.45
C SER A 167 -15.34 16.18 -2.85
N ARG A 168 -14.93 15.21 -3.67
CA ARG A 168 -14.50 13.88 -3.21
C ARG A 168 -13.29 13.96 -2.29
N TRP A 169 -12.32 14.75 -2.64
CA TRP A 169 -11.16 14.98 -1.79
C TRP A 169 -11.56 15.54 -0.42
N SER A 170 -12.42 16.58 -0.37
CA SER A 170 -12.87 17.16 0.89
C SER A 170 -13.65 16.17 1.75
N ARG A 171 -14.52 15.34 1.14
CA ARG A 171 -15.27 14.30 1.85
C ARG A 171 -14.33 13.22 2.40
N ALA A 172 -13.38 12.74 1.60
CA ALA A 172 -12.42 11.72 2.06
C ALA A 172 -11.47 12.24 3.15
N MET A 173 -11.03 13.52 3.05
CA MET A 173 -10.23 14.15 4.11
C MET A 173 -11.01 14.33 5.41
N ALA A 174 -12.32 14.58 5.35
CA ALA A 174 -13.15 14.67 6.54
C ALA A 174 -13.30 13.32 7.28
N GLU A 175 -13.27 12.21 6.54
CA GLU A 175 -13.30 10.86 7.15
C GLU A 175 -11.99 10.48 7.86
N LEU A 176 -10.89 11.20 7.60
CA LEU A 176 -9.58 10.94 8.22
C LEU A 176 -9.33 11.78 9.49
N GLN A 177 -10.24 12.66 9.86
CA GLN A 177 -10.14 13.51 11.05
C GLN A 177 -10.81 12.84 12.25
#